data_bb05bcc68123ad9c884cf4e5fb1cdbd1
#
_entry.id   bb05bcc68123ad9c884cf4e5fb1cdbd1
#
_cell.length_a   1.000
_cell.length_b   1.000
_cell.length_c   1.000
_cell.angle_alpha   90.00
_cell.angle_beta   90.00
_cell.angle_gamma   90.00
#
_symmetry.space_group_name_H-M   'P 1'
#
loop_
_entity.id
_entity.type
_entity.pdbx_description
1 polymer ?
#
loop_
_entity_poly.entity_id
_entity_poly.type
_entity_poly.pdbx_seq_one_letter_code
_entity_poly.pdbx_strand_id
1 'polypeptide(L)'
;MDNLTHSLVGALIGQAGLKKKTGLAMPALIIGANLPDVDAACFFWLEGTEHLGFRRGITHGPPALILLPLVLAGLLYGFDRWQARRGKRPEGRLPVSFKWLYALALLGCLTHPALDWLNVYGIRLLEPFSSQWFYGDTLFIIDIWLWLLMGFATWFSLRREKRGGDWRKPAHWALTLGALYIAGQGMITGAAERGVTESPTGTAVVIASPPPLMSWKRDIITGGNGLYTMNADTTFPGVPLDRCDLDAVRAADSQVDAFLFWARTPYVVPQEDGSLLLQDARFSDPRAAGRFS
;
A
#
# COMPACT_ATOMS: atom_id res chain seq x y z
N MET A 1 -1.14 1.01 0.06
CA MET A 1 -2.36 1.87 0.16
C MET A 1 -3.49 1.19 -0.61
N ASP A 2 -4.68 1.78 -0.64
CA ASP A 2 -5.80 1.30 -1.44
C ASP A 2 -5.73 1.80 -2.89
N ASN A 3 -6.42 1.12 -3.81
CA ASN A 3 -6.39 1.43 -5.24
C ASN A 3 -6.95 2.81 -5.60
N LEU A 4 -7.84 3.40 -4.77
CA LEU A 4 -8.34 4.74 -4.99
C LEU A 4 -7.24 5.78 -4.74
N THR A 5 -6.47 5.62 -3.67
CA THR A 5 -5.31 6.47 -3.38
C THR A 5 -4.31 6.46 -4.54
N HIS A 6 -3.91 5.28 -5.03
CA HIS A 6 -3.00 5.15 -6.18
C HIS A 6 -3.57 5.81 -7.43
N SER A 7 -4.85 5.59 -7.73
CA SER A 7 -5.53 6.18 -8.88
C SER A 7 -5.59 7.71 -8.81
N LEU A 8 -5.88 8.28 -7.63
CA LEU A 8 -5.94 9.72 -7.42
C LEU A 8 -4.56 10.38 -7.57
N VAL A 9 -3.50 9.74 -7.07
CA VAL A 9 -2.12 10.21 -7.27
C VAL A 9 -1.77 10.22 -8.75
N GLY A 10 -2.05 9.14 -9.49
CA GLY A 10 -1.84 9.07 -10.95
C GLY A 10 -2.63 10.16 -11.69
N ALA A 11 -3.88 10.39 -11.31
CA ALA A 11 -4.74 11.42 -11.89
C ALA A 11 -4.20 12.83 -11.61
N LEU A 12 -3.78 13.14 -10.37
CA LEU A 12 -3.23 14.44 -10.00
C LEU A 12 -1.91 14.72 -10.70
N ILE A 13 -1.02 13.74 -10.85
CA ILE A 13 0.21 13.86 -11.63
C ILE A 13 -0.11 14.24 -13.08
N GLY A 14 -1.11 13.63 -13.68
CA GLY A 14 -1.62 13.99 -14.99
C GLY A 14 -2.19 15.41 -15.03
N GLN A 15 -3.02 15.77 -14.04
CA GLN A 15 -3.61 17.10 -13.89
C GLN A 15 -2.56 18.17 -13.54
N ALA A 16 -1.43 17.83 -12.97
CA ALA A 16 -0.31 18.76 -12.77
C ALA A 16 0.36 19.20 -14.10
N GLY A 17 -0.05 18.62 -15.24
CA GLY A 17 0.36 19.05 -16.59
C GLY A 17 0.88 17.93 -17.46
N LEU A 18 1.25 16.77 -16.89
CA LEU A 18 1.88 15.69 -17.64
C LEU A 18 0.94 15.02 -18.67
N LYS A 19 -0.37 15.16 -18.52
CA LYS A 19 -1.33 14.66 -19.52
C LYS A 19 -1.19 15.30 -20.91
N LYS A 20 -0.52 16.46 -21.00
CA LYS A 20 -0.25 17.14 -22.29
C LYS A 20 0.97 16.62 -23.05
N LYS A 21 1.72 15.66 -22.47
CA LYS A 21 2.95 15.15 -23.08
C LYS A 21 2.70 14.17 -24.22
N THR A 22 1.60 13.41 -24.16
CA THR A 22 1.23 12.44 -25.20
C THR A 22 -0.27 12.12 -25.11
N GLY A 23 -0.86 11.64 -26.20
CA GLY A 23 -2.15 10.97 -26.12
C GLY A 23 -2.08 9.75 -25.19
N LEU A 24 -3.17 9.42 -24.52
CA LEU A 24 -3.28 8.33 -23.53
C LEU A 24 -2.38 8.50 -22.28
N ALA A 25 -1.90 9.70 -21.99
CA ALA A 25 -1.09 9.99 -20.82
C ALA A 25 -1.84 9.71 -19.49
N MET A 26 -3.14 10.09 -19.40
CA MET A 26 -3.94 9.82 -18.20
C MET A 26 -4.12 8.33 -17.93
N PRO A 27 -4.53 7.50 -18.90
CA PRO A 27 -4.51 6.05 -18.73
C PRO A 27 -3.14 5.49 -18.31
N ALA A 28 -2.04 5.96 -18.91
CA ALA A 28 -0.71 5.49 -18.56
C ALA A 28 -0.37 5.77 -17.08
N LEU A 29 -0.71 6.96 -16.55
CA LEU A 29 -0.47 7.33 -15.16
C LEU A 29 -1.38 6.57 -14.19
N ILE A 30 -2.70 6.52 -14.47
CA ILE A 30 -3.67 5.93 -13.53
C ILE A 30 -3.53 4.40 -13.49
N ILE A 31 -3.43 3.74 -14.65
CA ILE A 31 -3.23 2.29 -14.70
C ILE A 31 -1.83 1.96 -14.17
N GLY A 32 -0.80 2.73 -14.56
CA GLY A 32 0.56 2.56 -14.06
C GLY A 32 0.62 2.60 -12.53
N ALA A 33 -0.10 3.53 -11.89
CA ALA A 33 -0.14 3.66 -10.44
C ALA A 33 -0.82 2.48 -9.71
N ASN A 34 -1.58 1.63 -10.42
CA ASN A 34 -2.21 0.43 -9.85
C ASN A 34 -1.57 -0.87 -10.38
N LEU A 35 -0.58 -0.75 -11.26
CA LEU A 35 -0.07 -1.90 -12.01
C LEU A 35 0.61 -2.97 -11.14
N PRO A 36 1.37 -2.64 -10.08
CA PRO A 36 1.94 -3.65 -9.20
C PRO A 36 0.91 -4.55 -8.53
N ASP A 37 -0.30 -4.06 -8.25
CA ASP A 37 -1.39 -4.84 -7.66
C ASP A 37 -2.00 -5.90 -8.60
N VAL A 38 -1.41 -6.14 -9.79
CA VAL A 38 -1.77 -7.31 -10.62
C VAL A 38 -1.53 -8.63 -9.87
N ASP A 39 -0.72 -8.62 -8.81
CA ASP A 39 -0.53 -9.75 -7.91
C ASP A 39 -1.82 -10.17 -7.18
N ALA A 40 -2.83 -9.31 -7.08
CA ALA A 40 -4.15 -9.67 -6.58
C ALA A 40 -4.81 -10.80 -7.40
N ALA A 41 -4.35 -11.05 -8.63
CA ALA A 41 -4.77 -12.22 -9.39
C ALA A 41 -4.47 -13.55 -8.65
N CYS A 42 -3.55 -13.56 -7.68
CA CYS A 42 -3.25 -14.75 -6.86
C CYS A 42 -4.48 -15.30 -6.12
N PHE A 43 -5.47 -14.48 -5.82
CA PHE A 43 -6.74 -14.94 -5.22
C PHE A 43 -7.52 -15.95 -6.08
N PHE A 44 -7.16 -16.12 -7.37
CA PHE A 44 -7.77 -17.14 -8.22
C PHE A 44 -7.16 -18.54 -8.05
N TRP A 45 -6.00 -18.67 -7.38
CA TRP A 45 -5.29 -19.95 -7.23
C TRP A 45 -4.65 -20.20 -5.86
N LEU A 46 -4.55 -19.17 -4.99
CA LEU A 46 -4.09 -19.31 -3.61
C LEU A 46 -5.28 -19.33 -2.66
N GLU A 47 -5.19 -20.16 -1.63
CA GLU A 47 -6.25 -20.34 -0.65
C GLU A 47 -5.90 -19.69 0.72
N GLY A 48 -6.93 -19.33 1.46
CA GLY A 48 -6.79 -18.79 2.82
C GLY A 48 -5.76 -17.68 2.93
N THR A 49 -4.75 -17.86 3.78
CA THR A 49 -3.70 -16.87 4.08
C THR A 49 -2.48 -16.94 3.15
N GLU A 50 -2.41 -17.89 2.20
CA GLU A 50 -1.27 -18.04 1.29
C GLU A 50 -0.97 -16.76 0.49
N HIS A 51 -2.02 -15.99 0.15
CA HIS A 51 -1.88 -14.71 -0.55
C HIS A 51 -1.03 -13.69 0.22
N LEU A 52 -0.94 -13.76 1.55
CA LEU A 52 -0.13 -12.85 2.37
C LEU A 52 1.37 -13.01 2.07
N GLY A 53 1.81 -14.24 1.84
CA GLY A 53 3.19 -14.53 1.44
C GLY A 53 3.51 -14.16 -0.01
N PHE A 54 2.51 -14.10 -0.90
CA PHE A 54 2.69 -13.79 -2.32
C PHE A 54 2.62 -12.29 -2.63
N ARG A 55 1.61 -11.60 -2.09
CA ARG A 55 1.32 -10.20 -2.39
C ARG A 55 2.42 -9.24 -1.94
N ARG A 56 2.50 -8.10 -2.61
CA ARG A 56 3.50 -7.04 -2.38
C ARG A 56 4.95 -7.52 -2.46
N GLY A 57 5.17 -8.59 -3.26
CA GLY A 57 6.47 -9.18 -3.52
C GLY A 57 7.01 -8.82 -4.90
N ILE A 58 7.17 -9.83 -5.75
CA ILE A 58 7.86 -9.72 -7.04
C ILE A 58 7.32 -8.62 -7.97
N THR A 59 6.02 -8.35 -7.95
CA THR A 59 5.40 -7.29 -8.75
C THR A 59 5.75 -5.88 -8.28
N HIS A 60 6.23 -5.75 -7.05
CA HIS A 60 6.67 -4.51 -6.40
C HIS A 60 8.20 -4.38 -6.39
N GLY A 61 8.92 -5.40 -6.83
CA GLY A 61 10.38 -5.43 -6.91
C GLY A 61 10.92 -4.75 -8.18
N PRO A 62 12.23 -4.45 -8.21
CA PRO A 62 12.85 -3.64 -9.26
C PRO A 62 12.63 -4.16 -10.68
N PRO A 63 12.71 -5.47 -11.00
CA PRO A 63 12.47 -5.95 -12.34
C PRO A 63 11.04 -5.68 -12.83
N ALA A 64 10.04 -5.93 -11.98
CA ALA A 64 8.64 -5.72 -12.34
C ALA A 64 8.32 -4.23 -12.51
N LEU A 65 8.88 -3.35 -11.67
CA LEU A 65 8.72 -1.91 -11.78
C LEU A 65 9.26 -1.31 -13.09
N ILE A 66 10.14 -2.04 -13.79
CA ILE A 66 10.63 -1.67 -15.14
C ILE A 66 9.78 -2.33 -16.23
N LEU A 67 9.48 -3.63 -16.08
CA LEU A 67 8.83 -4.42 -17.11
C LEU A 67 7.32 -4.16 -17.22
N LEU A 68 6.61 -4.04 -16.10
CA LEU A 68 5.17 -3.80 -16.11
C LEU A 68 4.78 -2.50 -16.83
N PRO A 69 5.45 -1.35 -16.56
CA PRO A 69 5.21 -0.12 -17.32
C PRO A 69 5.54 -0.24 -18.82
N LEU A 70 6.55 -1.05 -19.18
CA LEU A 70 6.90 -1.30 -20.57
C LEU A 70 5.78 -2.05 -21.29
N VAL A 71 5.23 -3.08 -20.67
CA VAL A 71 4.07 -3.82 -21.18
C VAL A 71 2.87 -2.88 -21.34
N LEU A 72 2.55 -2.07 -20.30
CA LEU A 72 1.46 -1.11 -20.36
C LEU A 72 1.63 -0.11 -21.49
N ALA A 73 2.84 0.46 -21.65
CA ALA A 73 3.13 1.39 -22.73
C ALA A 73 2.95 0.72 -24.11
N GLY A 74 3.37 -0.54 -24.26
CA GLY A 74 3.16 -1.34 -25.48
C GLY A 74 1.68 -1.54 -25.78
N LEU A 75 0.88 -1.91 -24.79
CA LEU A 75 -0.58 -2.11 -24.91
C LEU A 75 -1.28 -0.81 -25.30
N LEU A 76 -0.97 0.31 -24.65
CA LEU A 76 -1.58 1.61 -24.95
C LEU A 76 -1.17 2.13 -26.33
N TYR A 77 0.08 1.94 -26.71
CA TYR A 77 0.56 2.29 -28.04
C TYR A 77 -0.08 1.43 -29.12
N GLY A 78 -0.15 0.12 -28.91
CA GLY A 78 -0.84 -0.82 -29.81
C GLY A 78 -2.33 -0.50 -29.93
N PHE A 79 -2.99 -0.14 -28.83
CA PHE A 79 -4.38 0.28 -28.83
C PHE A 79 -4.62 1.55 -29.67
N ASP A 80 -3.77 2.58 -29.54
CA ASP A 80 -3.89 3.78 -30.38
C ASP A 80 -3.72 3.45 -31.86
N ARG A 81 -2.73 2.61 -32.21
CA ARG A 81 -2.50 2.14 -33.59
C ARG A 81 -3.67 1.34 -34.13
N TRP A 82 -4.26 0.46 -33.31
CA TRP A 82 -5.44 -0.31 -33.68
C TRP A 82 -6.65 0.59 -33.94
N GLN A 83 -6.89 1.59 -33.09
CA GLN A 83 -7.96 2.58 -33.29
C GLN A 83 -7.73 3.39 -34.57
N ALA A 84 -6.49 3.84 -34.84
CA ALA A 84 -6.14 4.58 -36.03
C ALA A 84 -6.40 3.77 -37.32
N ARG A 85 -5.99 2.49 -37.36
CA ARG A 85 -6.26 1.59 -38.50
C ARG A 85 -7.73 1.36 -38.78
N ARG A 86 -8.58 1.44 -37.74
CA ARG A 86 -10.03 1.28 -37.87
C ARG A 86 -10.80 2.58 -38.07
N GLY A 87 -10.11 3.71 -38.23
CA GLY A 87 -10.72 5.03 -38.32
C GLY A 87 -11.50 5.46 -37.07
N LYS A 88 -11.24 4.82 -35.91
CA LYS A 88 -11.92 5.06 -34.63
C LYS A 88 -11.09 5.87 -33.63
N ARG A 89 -9.96 6.41 -34.06
CA ARG A 89 -9.15 7.30 -33.21
C ARG A 89 -9.91 8.60 -32.97
N PRO A 90 -10.13 9.04 -31.70
CA PRO A 90 -10.82 10.29 -31.42
C PRO A 90 -10.12 11.48 -32.05
N GLU A 91 -10.92 12.35 -32.69
CA GLU A 91 -10.47 13.65 -33.16
C GLU A 91 -9.96 14.46 -31.95
N GLY A 92 -8.89 15.20 -32.11
CA GLY A 92 -8.29 15.98 -31.01
C GLY A 92 -7.40 15.19 -30.03
N ARG A 93 -7.28 13.87 -30.15
CA ARG A 93 -6.28 13.14 -29.36
C ARG A 93 -4.87 13.58 -29.81
N LEU A 94 -4.05 13.98 -28.82
CA LEU A 94 -2.63 14.26 -29.06
C LEU A 94 -1.92 13.08 -29.73
N PRO A 95 -0.85 13.33 -30.54
CA PRO A 95 0.03 12.27 -31.02
C PRO A 95 0.52 11.39 -29.87
N VAL A 96 0.52 10.06 -30.08
CA VAL A 96 0.94 9.11 -29.07
C VAL A 96 2.41 8.78 -29.26
N SER A 97 3.20 9.09 -28.22
CA SER A 97 4.64 8.81 -28.17
C SER A 97 4.90 7.64 -27.22
N PHE A 98 5.51 6.56 -27.70
CA PHE A 98 5.87 5.41 -26.88
C PHE A 98 6.80 5.79 -25.72
N LYS A 99 7.79 6.64 -25.97
CA LYS A 99 8.72 7.14 -24.92
C LYS A 99 7.97 7.81 -23.77
N TRP A 100 7.00 8.68 -24.09
CA TRP A 100 6.20 9.35 -23.08
C TRP A 100 5.22 8.41 -22.39
N LEU A 101 4.61 7.46 -23.12
CA LEU A 101 3.75 6.45 -22.48
C LEU A 101 4.55 5.64 -21.46
N TYR A 102 5.73 5.17 -21.83
CA TYR A 102 6.59 4.42 -20.90
C TYR A 102 7.01 5.27 -19.70
N ALA A 103 7.48 6.48 -19.91
CA ALA A 103 7.92 7.37 -18.82
C ALA A 103 6.78 7.69 -17.84
N LEU A 104 5.55 7.90 -18.34
CA LEU A 104 4.39 8.18 -17.51
C LEU A 104 3.86 6.93 -16.80
N ALA A 105 3.84 5.79 -17.48
CA ALA A 105 3.50 4.51 -16.86
C ALA A 105 4.50 4.14 -15.77
N LEU A 106 5.80 4.34 -16.02
CA LEU A 106 6.87 4.13 -15.03
C LEU A 106 6.71 5.07 -13.82
N LEU A 107 6.47 6.37 -14.08
CA LEU A 107 6.23 7.33 -12.99
C LEU A 107 5.03 6.92 -12.13
N GLY A 108 3.91 6.57 -12.76
CA GLY A 108 2.74 6.04 -12.05
C GLY A 108 3.11 4.78 -11.23
N CYS A 109 3.76 3.81 -11.87
CA CYS A 109 4.15 2.56 -11.24
C CYS A 109 5.08 2.76 -10.03
N LEU A 110 6.02 3.71 -10.10
CA LEU A 110 6.92 4.01 -8.99
C LEU A 110 6.23 4.68 -7.79
N THR A 111 5.11 5.39 -8.01
CA THR A 111 4.34 5.94 -6.89
C THR A 111 3.68 4.84 -6.04
N HIS A 112 3.41 3.67 -6.62
CA HIS A 112 2.73 2.58 -5.95
C HIS A 112 3.52 2.03 -4.76
N PRO A 113 4.74 1.46 -4.93
CA PRO A 113 5.51 0.94 -3.81
C PRO A 113 5.91 2.04 -2.82
N ALA A 114 6.08 3.30 -3.27
CA ALA A 114 6.36 4.42 -2.38
C ALA A 114 5.19 4.70 -1.41
N LEU A 115 3.94 4.61 -1.89
CA LEU A 115 2.74 4.75 -1.06
C LEU A 115 2.47 3.50 -0.21
N ASP A 116 2.71 2.32 -0.76
CA ASP A 116 2.51 1.06 -0.05
C ASP A 116 3.48 0.85 1.11
N TRP A 117 4.69 1.36 0.97
CA TRP A 117 5.66 1.38 2.06
C TRP A 117 5.16 2.17 3.28
N LEU A 118 4.33 3.21 3.09
CA LEU A 118 3.88 4.10 4.17
C LEU A 118 2.93 3.45 5.18
N ASN A 119 2.39 2.28 4.90
CA ASN A 119 1.45 1.62 5.81
C ASN A 119 2.08 0.46 6.62
N VAL A 120 1.34 0.01 7.63
CA VAL A 120 1.77 -1.03 8.58
C VAL A 120 1.77 -2.44 7.97
N TYR A 121 1.13 -2.64 6.80
CA TYR A 121 1.08 -3.96 6.14
C TYR A 121 2.46 -4.43 5.68
N GLY A 122 3.29 -3.49 5.22
CA GLY A 122 4.62 -3.76 4.69
C GLY A 122 4.65 -4.05 3.20
N ILE A 123 5.87 -4.09 2.65
CA ILE A 123 6.16 -4.33 1.24
C ILE A 123 7.56 -4.93 1.08
N ARG A 124 7.77 -5.80 0.09
CA ARG A 124 9.06 -6.38 -0.27
C ARG A 124 9.66 -5.68 -1.48
N LEU A 125 10.37 -4.59 -1.23
CA LEU A 125 10.90 -3.71 -2.28
C LEU A 125 12.06 -4.31 -3.07
N LEU A 126 12.72 -5.36 -2.58
CA LEU A 126 13.94 -5.91 -3.16
C LEU A 126 13.74 -7.28 -3.84
N GLU A 127 12.49 -7.76 -3.97
CA GLU A 127 12.22 -8.99 -4.70
C GLU A 127 12.65 -8.90 -6.18
N PRO A 128 13.22 -9.95 -6.76
CA PRO A 128 13.48 -11.29 -6.20
C PRO A 128 14.84 -11.44 -5.50
N PHE A 129 15.58 -10.36 -5.27
CA PHE A 129 16.94 -10.39 -4.72
C PHE A 129 16.97 -10.58 -3.19
N SER A 130 15.91 -10.12 -2.51
CA SER A 130 15.70 -10.24 -1.08
C SER A 130 14.22 -10.21 -0.75
N SER A 131 13.77 -11.13 0.11
CA SER A 131 12.39 -11.20 0.60
C SER A 131 12.17 -10.35 1.86
N GLN A 132 13.08 -9.41 2.16
CA GLN A 132 12.96 -8.52 3.31
C GLN A 132 11.73 -7.63 3.20
N TRP A 133 10.98 -7.54 4.29
CA TRP A 133 9.86 -6.64 4.45
C TRP A 133 10.31 -5.25 4.91
N PHE A 134 9.71 -4.22 4.31
CA PHE A 134 9.90 -2.81 4.65
C PHE A 134 8.57 -2.21 5.11
N TYR A 135 8.63 -1.40 6.18
CA TYR A 135 7.46 -0.79 6.82
C TYR A 135 7.72 0.69 7.06
N GLY A 136 6.73 1.53 6.81
CA GLY A 136 6.81 2.96 7.08
C GLY A 136 5.90 3.40 8.24
N ASP A 137 4.90 2.60 8.57
CA ASP A 137 3.97 2.79 9.71
C ASP A 137 3.38 4.20 9.83
N THR A 138 3.40 4.96 8.73
CA THR A 138 3.12 6.40 8.67
C THR A 138 1.64 6.70 8.46
N LEU A 139 0.98 5.92 7.60
CA LEU A 139 -0.41 6.12 7.20
C LEU A 139 -1.25 4.87 7.44
N PHE A 140 -2.52 5.07 7.76
CA PHE A 140 -3.48 3.97 7.68
C PHE A 140 -3.71 3.57 6.22
N ILE A 141 -4.03 2.30 5.97
CA ILE A 141 -4.14 1.74 4.60
C ILE A 141 -5.17 2.49 3.74
N ILE A 142 -6.24 2.97 4.37
CA ILE A 142 -7.28 3.83 3.80
C ILE A 142 -7.26 5.17 4.54
N ASP A 143 -6.52 6.15 4.00
CA ASP A 143 -6.44 7.47 4.61
C ASP A 143 -7.50 8.41 4.01
N ILE A 144 -8.56 8.66 4.77
CA ILE A 144 -9.69 9.47 4.32
C ILE A 144 -9.31 10.93 4.08
N TRP A 145 -8.33 11.46 4.80
CA TRP A 145 -7.88 12.84 4.66
C TRP A 145 -7.17 13.06 3.34
N LEU A 146 -6.34 12.08 2.92
CA LEU A 146 -5.75 12.07 1.57
C LEU A 146 -6.83 11.89 0.50
N TRP A 147 -7.83 11.04 0.71
CA TRP A 147 -8.94 10.90 -0.24
C TRP A 147 -9.69 12.21 -0.45
N LEU A 148 -10.05 12.89 0.64
CA LEU A 148 -10.76 14.18 0.57
C LEU A 148 -9.92 15.23 -0.14
N LEU A 149 -8.63 15.37 0.22
CA LEU A 149 -7.72 16.32 -0.40
C LEU A 149 -7.57 16.05 -1.91
N MET A 150 -7.19 14.83 -2.26
CA MET A 150 -6.88 14.47 -3.65
C MET A 150 -8.12 14.37 -4.52
N GLY A 151 -9.23 13.84 -3.99
CA GLY A 151 -10.51 13.73 -4.68
C GLY A 151 -11.08 15.09 -4.99
N PHE A 152 -11.14 16.00 -3.99
CA PHE A 152 -11.61 17.38 -4.19
C PHE A 152 -10.74 18.13 -5.19
N ALA A 153 -9.41 18.05 -5.06
CA ALA A 153 -8.49 18.73 -5.96
C ALA A 153 -8.59 18.20 -7.40
N THR A 154 -8.77 16.89 -7.59
CA THR A 154 -8.98 16.28 -8.90
C THR A 154 -10.28 16.79 -9.51
N TRP A 155 -11.40 16.74 -8.77
CA TRP A 155 -12.69 17.26 -9.22
C TRP A 155 -12.60 18.74 -9.57
N PHE A 156 -12.00 19.58 -8.70
CA PHE A 156 -11.88 21.01 -8.90
C PHE A 156 -10.98 21.36 -10.09
N SER A 157 -9.86 20.62 -10.27
CA SER A 157 -8.98 20.74 -11.43
C SER A 157 -9.74 20.47 -12.74
N LEU A 158 -10.50 19.36 -12.81
CA LEU A 158 -11.32 19.01 -13.96
C LEU A 158 -12.41 20.06 -14.24
N ARG A 159 -13.05 20.58 -13.20
CA ARG A 159 -14.06 21.64 -13.34
C ARG A 159 -13.46 22.94 -13.88
N ARG A 160 -12.27 23.33 -13.39
CA ARG A 160 -11.56 24.51 -13.90
C ARG A 160 -11.14 24.35 -15.35
N GLU A 161 -10.66 23.17 -15.70
CA GLU A 161 -10.28 22.85 -17.07
C GLU A 161 -11.45 23.02 -18.06
N LYS A 162 -12.61 22.45 -17.73
CA LYS A 162 -13.83 22.57 -18.53
C LYS A 162 -14.27 24.03 -18.72
N ARG A 163 -13.89 24.94 -17.80
CA ARG A 163 -14.20 26.37 -17.84
C ARG A 163 -13.06 27.21 -18.46
N GLY A 164 -12.02 26.59 -19.01
CA GLY A 164 -10.86 27.28 -19.59
C GLY A 164 -9.94 27.98 -18.57
N GLY A 165 -10.09 27.67 -17.27
CA GLY A 165 -9.27 28.25 -16.20
C GLY A 165 -7.94 27.49 -15.97
N ASP A 166 -7.11 28.03 -15.08
CA ASP A 166 -5.85 27.40 -14.69
C ASP A 166 -6.11 26.15 -13.84
N TRP A 167 -6.17 25.02 -14.51
CA TRP A 167 -6.51 23.71 -13.97
C TRP A 167 -5.35 22.97 -13.30
N ARG A 168 -4.09 23.41 -13.52
CA ARG A 168 -2.90 22.75 -12.95
C ARG A 168 -2.69 23.09 -11.48
N LYS A 169 -3.01 24.32 -11.06
CA LYS A 169 -2.78 24.80 -9.70
C LYS A 169 -3.40 23.91 -8.63
N PRO A 170 -4.69 23.49 -8.72
CA PRO A 170 -5.27 22.60 -7.71
C PRO A 170 -4.49 21.29 -7.56
N ALA A 171 -4.02 20.69 -8.66
CA ALA A 171 -3.24 19.46 -8.62
C ALA A 171 -1.86 19.65 -7.98
N HIS A 172 -1.14 20.74 -8.30
CA HIS A 172 0.12 21.07 -7.66
C HIS A 172 -0.05 21.27 -6.15
N TRP A 173 -1.05 22.05 -5.74
CA TRP A 173 -1.32 22.25 -4.32
C TRP A 173 -1.66 20.94 -3.60
N ALA A 174 -2.49 20.08 -4.19
CA ALA A 174 -2.84 18.81 -3.58
C ALA A 174 -1.63 17.87 -3.44
N LEU A 175 -0.77 17.80 -4.45
CA LEU A 175 0.46 16.99 -4.38
C LEU A 175 1.42 17.54 -3.31
N THR A 176 1.58 18.87 -3.23
CA THR A 176 2.43 19.51 -2.21
C THR A 176 1.88 19.30 -0.81
N LEU A 177 0.59 19.59 -0.58
CA LEU A 177 -0.05 19.41 0.73
C LEU A 177 -0.11 17.93 1.13
N GLY A 178 -0.34 17.03 0.18
CA GLY A 178 -0.27 15.59 0.44
C GLY A 178 1.13 15.13 0.87
N ALA A 179 2.18 15.62 0.20
CA ALA A 179 3.56 15.33 0.58
C ALA A 179 3.90 15.89 1.98
N LEU A 180 3.47 17.11 2.29
CA LEU A 180 3.66 17.72 3.62
C LEU A 180 2.88 16.96 4.70
N TYR A 181 1.66 16.54 4.39
CA TYR A 181 0.87 15.70 5.30
C TYR A 181 1.57 14.39 5.60
N ILE A 182 2.03 13.66 4.57
CA ILE A 182 2.78 12.40 4.72
C ILE A 182 4.05 12.62 5.57
N ALA A 183 4.82 13.68 5.29
CA ALA A 183 6.01 14.01 6.07
C ALA A 183 5.67 14.29 7.54
N GLY A 184 4.60 15.05 7.80
CA GLY A 184 4.11 15.32 9.15
C GLY A 184 3.69 14.03 9.88
N GLN A 185 2.98 13.13 9.21
CA GLN A 185 2.60 11.83 9.76
C GLN A 185 3.83 10.97 10.09
N GLY A 186 4.84 10.95 9.21
CA GLY A 186 6.11 10.25 9.47
C GLY A 186 6.87 10.81 10.68
N MET A 187 6.85 12.14 10.87
CA MET A 187 7.44 12.77 12.08
C MET A 187 6.70 12.36 13.36
N ILE A 188 5.35 12.31 13.31
CA ILE A 188 4.54 11.87 14.46
C ILE A 188 4.82 10.39 14.78
N THR A 189 4.86 9.50 13.78
CA THR A 189 5.21 8.09 13.95
C THR A 189 6.60 7.96 14.58
N GLY A 190 7.62 8.56 13.99
CA GLY A 190 8.99 8.46 14.51
C GLY A 190 9.17 9.12 15.90
N ALA A 191 8.38 10.14 16.25
CA ALA A 191 8.39 10.69 17.60
C ALA A 191 7.74 9.72 18.61
N ALA A 192 6.63 9.07 18.24
CA ALA A 192 5.95 8.09 19.07
C ALA A 192 6.84 6.87 19.34
N GLU A 193 7.51 6.34 18.33
CA GLU A 193 8.43 5.20 18.46
C GLU A 193 9.61 5.52 19.38
N ARG A 194 10.24 6.69 19.21
CA ARG A 194 11.34 7.14 20.08
C ARG A 194 10.90 7.45 21.51
N GLY A 195 9.64 7.74 21.74
CA GLY A 195 9.06 7.98 23.06
C GLY A 195 8.90 6.71 23.90
N VAL A 196 9.01 5.53 23.29
CA VAL A 196 8.97 4.25 24.01
C VAL A 196 10.32 4.00 24.67
N THR A 197 10.41 4.27 25.98
CA THR A 197 11.66 4.12 26.75
C THR A 197 11.83 2.74 27.36
N GLU A 198 10.73 2.06 27.68
CA GLU A 198 10.73 0.72 28.28
C GLU A 198 9.53 -0.09 27.77
N SER A 199 9.73 -1.39 27.56
CA SER A 199 8.64 -2.34 27.35
C SER A 199 8.63 -3.36 28.49
N PRO A 200 7.46 -3.63 29.08
CA PRO A 200 7.33 -4.61 30.15
C PRO A 200 7.76 -6.04 29.76
N THR A 201 7.82 -6.32 28.47
CA THR A 201 8.07 -7.66 27.90
C THR A 201 9.45 -7.81 27.26
N GLY A 202 10.34 -6.82 27.40
CA GLY A 202 11.62 -6.81 26.67
C GLY A 202 11.39 -6.48 25.20
N THR A 203 11.88 -5.32 24.72
CA THR A 203 11.47 -4.77 23.41
C THR A 203 12.21 -5.42 22.27
N ALA A 204 11.59 -6.38 21.58
CA ALA A 204 12.04 -6.81 20.26
C ALA A 204 11.39 -5.94 19.14
N VAL A 205 10.16 -5.46 19.33
CA VAL A 205 9.40 -4.70 18.32
C VAL A 205 8.74 -3.47 18.96
N VAL A 206 8.85 -2.34 18.28
CA VAL A 206 8.06 -1.12 18.52
C VAL A 206 7.42 -0.73 17.20
N ILE A 207 6.10 -0.59 17.18
CA ILE A 207 5.32 -0.15 16.01
C ILE A 207 4.38 0.95 16.47
N ALA A 208 4.45 2.13 15.84
CA ALA A 208 3.53 3.22 16.08
C ALA A 208 2.79 3.56 14.79
N SER A 209 1.54 3.15 14.66
CA SER A 209 0.75 3.37 13.43
C SER A 209 -0.54 4.13 13.71
N PRO A 210 -1.04 4.94 12.76
CA PRO A 210 -2.30 5.65 12.96
C PRO A 210 -3.48 4.70 12.92
N PRO A 211 -4.42 4.79 13.89
CA PRO A 211 -5.69 4.09 13.79
C PRO A 211 -6.58 4.68 12.70
N PRO A 212 -7.61 3.94 12.24
CA PRO A 212 -8.56 4.45 11.25
C PRO A 212 -9.12 5.82 11.63
N LEU A 213 -9.19 6.74 10.67
CA LEU A 213 -9.77 8.10 10.78
C LEU A 213 -9.01 9.08 11.71
N MET A 214 -8.26 8.59 12.69
CA MET A 214 -7.59 9.42 13.70
C MET A 214 -6.10 9.59 13.38
N SER A 215 -5.77 10.17 12.23
CA SER A 215 -4.40 10.32 11.75
C SER A 215 -3.46 11.08 12.70
N TRP A 216 -3.99 11.82 13.66
CA TRP A 216 -3.22 12.52 14.71
C TRP A 216 -2.86 11.64 15.93
N LYS A 217 -3.42 10.43 16.03
CA LYS A 217 -3.09 9.45 17.08
C LYS A 217 -2.15 8.38 16.55
N ARG A 218 -1.55 7.65 17.49
CA ARG A 218 -0.80 6.42 17.21
C ARG A 218 -1.24 5.34 18.19
N ASP A 219 -1.57 4.17 17.67
CA ASP A 219 -1.58 2.94 18.44
C ASP A 219 -0.15 2.41 18.44
N ILE A 220 0.39 2.22 19.65
CA ILE A 220 1.77 1.80 19.85
C ILE A 220 1.76 0.34 20.31
N ILE A 221 2.29 -0.55 19.49
CA ILE A 221 2.45 -1.96 19.81
C ILE A 221 3.90 -2.19 20.22
N THR A 222 4.09 -2.80 21.40
CA THR A 222 5.41 -3.17 21.92
C THR A 222 5.42 -4.61 22.38
N GLY A 223 6.56 -5.28 22.31
CA GLY A 223 6.73 -6.65 22.80
C GLY A 223 7.52 -7.54 21.86
N GLY A 224 7.38 -8.85 22.03
CA GLY A 224 8.04 -9.87 21.25
C GLY A 224 7.66 -11.27 21.72
N ASN A 225 8.07 -12.29 20.97
CA ASN A 225 7.84 -13.70 21.30
C ASN A 225 6.36 -14.05 21.60
N GLY A 226 5.43 -13.45 20.83
CA GLY A 226 3.98 -13.68 21.00
C GLY A 226 3.34 -12.90 22.16
N LEU A 227 4.10 -12.14 22.92
CA LEU A 227 3.63 -11.33 24.02
C LEU A 227 3.70 -9.86 23.65
N TYR A 228 2.56 -9.22 23.42
CA TYR A 228 2.48 -7.84 22.98
C TYR A 228 1.54 -7.03 23.88
N THR A 229 1.79 -5.73 23.93
CA THR A 229 0.92 -4.73 24.54
C THR A 229 0.63 -3.61 23.55
N MET A 230 -0.58 -3.07 23.61
CA MET A 230 -1.01 -1.88 22.88
C MET A 230 -1.14 -0.70 23.85
N ASN A 231 -0.50 0.43 23.52
CA ASN A 231 -0.53 1.68 24.31
C ASN A 231 -0.13 1.49 25.79
N ALA A 232 0.69 0.48 26.09
CA ALA A 232 1.19 0.11 27.42
C ALA A 232 0.12 -0.38 28.43
N ASP A 233 -1.15 -0.32 28.12
CA ASP A 233 -2.25 -0.65 29.04
C ASP A 233 -3.08 -1.87 28.62
N THR A 234 -3.06 -2.21 27.36
CA THR A 234 -3.86 -3.29 26.79
C THR A 234 -2.97 -4.45 26.32
N THR A 235 -3.03 -5.58 27.01
CA THR A 235 -2.25 -6.78 26.69
C THR A 235 -3.01 -7.67 25.71
N PHE A 236 -2.33 -8.17 24.66
CA PHE A 236 -2.89 -9.19 23.78
C PHE A 236 -2.91 -10.56 24.47
N PRO A 237 -3.95 -11.38 24.28
CA PRO A 237 -4.13 -12.66 24.99
C PRO A 237 -3.26 -13.77 24.40
N GLY A 238 -1.98 -13.49 24.15
CA GLY A 238 -1.04 -14.43 23.54
C GLY A 238 -0.31 -15.31 24.56
N VAL A 239 0.23 -16.42 24.06
CA VAL A 239 1.19 -17.27 24.79
C VAL A 239 2.58 -17.14 24.16
N PRO A 240 3.68 -17.40 24.91
CA PRO A 240 5.02 -17.35 24.37
C PRO A 240 5.21 -18.31 23.19
N LEU A 241 5.68 -17.79 22.04
CA LEU A 241 5.83 -18.56 20.80
C LEU A 241 6.94 -19.63 20.89
N ASP A 242 7.92 -19.45 21.77
CA ASP A 242 8.96 -20.44 22.03
C ASP A 242 8.44 -21.76 22.64
N ARG A 243 7.17 -21.78 23.08
CA ARG A 243 6.47 -23.01 23.52
C ARG A 243 5.81 -23.77 22.37
N CYS A 244 5.82 -23.21 21.16
CA CYS A 244 5.24 -23.80 19.96
C CYS A 244 6.36 -24.27 19.03
N ASP A 245 6.25 -25.47 18.47
CA ASP A 245 7.15 -25.91 17.39
C ASP A 245 6.69 -25.27 16.08
N LEU A 246 7.05 -23.97 15.90
CA LEU A 246 6.65 -23.19 14.72
C LEU A 246 7.22 -23.77 13.43
N ASP A 247 8.41 -24.40 13.46
CA ASP A 247 9.03 -24.95 12.25
C ASP A 247 8.27 -26.20 11.78
N ALA A 248 7.84 -27.05 12.70
CA ALA A 248 6.99 -28.20 12.37
C ALA A 248 5.64 -27.78 11.80
N VAL A 249 4.99 -26.74 12.39
CA VAL A 249 3.69 -26.26 11.92
C VAL A 249 3.81 -25.60 10.55
N ARG A 250 4.84 -24.79 10.32
CA ARG A 250 5.13 -24.17 9.02
C ARG A 250 5.37 -25.20 7.92
N ALA A 251 6.08 -26.28 8.25
CA ALA A 251 6.33 -27.37 7.30
C ALA A 251 5.07 -28.19 6.98
N ALA A 252 4.09 -28.22 7.89
CA ALA A 252 2.86 -28.98 7.74
C ALA A 252 1.74 -28.20 7.04
N ASP A 253 1.72 -26.87 7.09
CA ASP A 253 0.63 -26.03 6.59
C ASP A 253 1.18 -24.76 5.87
N SER A 254 0.94 -24.72 4.55
CA SER A 254 1.37 -23.60 3.69
C SER A 254 0.71 -22.26 4.06
N GLN A 255 -0.51 -22.30 4.60
CA GLN A 255 -1.21 -21.08 5.03
C GLN A 255 -0.58 -20.49 6.29
N VAL A 256 -0.19 -21.35 7.24
CA VAL A 256 0.56 -20.94 8.46
C VAL A 256 1.95 -20.42 8.08
N ASP A 257 2.65 -21.10 7.15
CA ASP A 257 3.96 -20.63 6.69
C ASP A 257 3.87 -19.25 6.04
N ALA A 258 2.92 -19.05 5.13
CA ALA A 258 2.68 -17.75 4.47
C ALA A 258 2.30 -16.66 5.47
N PHE A 259 1.45 -16.99 6.45
CA PHE A 259 1.06 -16.05 7.50
C PHE A 259 2.26 -15.63 8.35
N LEU A 260 3.05 -16.58 8.87
CA LEU A 260 4.24 -16.32 9.70
C LEU A 260 5.35 -15.60 8.92
N PHE A 261 5.43 -15.82 7.61
CA PHE A 261 6.34 -15.08 6.74
C PHE A 261 5.96 -13.60 6.62
N TRP A 262 4.66 -13.30 6.60
CA TRP A 262 4.14 -11.93 6.52
C TRP A 262 4.00 -11.24 7.87
N ALA A 263 3.63 -12.00 8.93
CA ALA A 263 3.32 -11.44 10.24
C ALA A 263 4.55 -10.81 10.90
N ARG A 264 4.42 -9.55 11.33
CA ARG A 264 5.48 -8.82 12.05
C ARG A 264 5.38 -8.99 13.56
N THR A 265 4.15 -9.20 14.05
CA THR A 265 3.83 -9.35 15.48
C THR A 265 2.91 -10.54 15.70
N PRO A 266 3.34 -11.77 15.31
CA PRO A 266 2.51 -12.95 15.45
C PRO A 266 2.32 -13.33 16.93
N TYR A 267 1.11 -13.72 17.29
CA TYR A 267 0.79 -14.30 18.61
C TYR A 267 -0.27 -15.39 18.47
N VAL A 268 -0.28 -16.29 19.44
CA VAL A 268 -1.17 -17.47 19.44
C VAL A 268 -2.12 -17.38 20.62
N VAL A 269 -3.41 -17.56 20.35
CA VAL A 269 -4.46 -17.58 21.37
C VAL A 269 -5.03 -19.00 21.47
N PRO A 270 -4.89 -19.69 22.64
CA PRO A 270 -5.54 -20.96 22.87
C PRO A 270 -7.09 -20.77 22.85
N GLN A 271 -7.77 -21.69 22.17
CA GLN A 271 -9.23 -21.70 22.09
C GLN A 271 -9.81 -22.76 23.05
N GLU A 272 -11.10 -22.66 23.38
CA GLU A 272 -11.80 -23.57 24.30
C GLU A 272 -11.83 -25.03 23.79
N ASP A 273 -11.81 -25.24 22.49
CA ASP A 273 -11.79 -26.56 21.85
C ASP A 273 -10.37 -27.19 21.80
N GLY A 274 -9.37 -26.50 22.36
CA GLY A 274 -7.96 -26.94 22.35
C GLY A 274 -7.22 -26.56 21.09
N SER A 275 -7.84 -25.91 20.10
CA SER A 275 -7.16 -25.38 18.93
C SER A 275 -6.36 -24.11 19.29
N LEU A 276 -5.43 -23.72 18.39
CA LEU A 276 -4.60 -22.53 18.53
C LEU A 276 -4.95 -21.55 17.39
N LEU A 277 -5.39 -20.35 17.75
CA LEU A 277 -5.65 -19.28 16.78
C LEU A 277 -4.42 -18.40 16.62
N LEU A 278 -3.82 -18.41 15.42
CA LEU A 278 -2.68 -17.56 15.08
C LEU A 278 -3.16 -16.21 14.57
N GLN A 279 -2.68 -15.12 15.16
CA GLN A 279 -3.06 -13.74 14.85
C GLN A 279 -1.82 -12.83 14.74
N ASP A 280 -2.02 -11.61 14.20
CA ASP A 280 -1.00 -10.56 14.18
C ASP A 280 -1.53 -9.33 14.93
N ALA A 281 -0.79 -8.83 15.91
CA ALA A 281 -1.21 -7.72 16.77
C ALA A 281 -1.47 -6.42 16.01
N ARG A 282 -0.87 -6.22 14.82
CA ARG A 282 -1.13 -5.04 13.97
C ARG A 282 -2.57 -4.95 13.48
N PHE A 283 -3.25 -6.09 13.35
CA PHE A 283 -4.59 -6.22 12.74
C PHE A 283 -5.64 -6.77 13.72
N SER A 284 -5.25 -6.98 14.96
CA SER A 284 -6.12 -7.42 16.03
C SER A 284 -6.30 -6.28 17.04
N ASP A 285 -7.53 -5.95 17.38
CA ASP A 285 -7.81 -5.00 18.44
C ASP A 285 -8.35 -5.77 19.67
N PRO A 286 -7.54 -5.95 20.72
CA PRO A 286 -7.99 -6.68 21.91
C PRO A 286 -9.20 -6.05 22.60
N ARG A 287 -9.46 -4.75 22.37
CA ARG A 287 -10.64 -4.03 22.86
C ARG A 287 -11.93 -4.41 22.10
N ALA A 288 -11.78 -4.97 20.91
CA ALA A 288 -12.89 -5.45 20.07
C ALA A 288 -13.11 -6.97 20.21
N ALA A 289 -12.27 -7.69 20.95
CA ALA A 289 -12.40 -9.12 21.19
C ALA A 289 -13.77 -9.43 21.82
N GLY A 290 -14.53 -10.32 21.19
CA GLY A 290 -15.89 -10.69 21.62
C GLY A 290 -17.02 -9.83 21.04
N ARG A 291 -16.73 -8.79 20.22
CA ARG A 291 -17.78 -8.00 19.53
C ARG A 291 -18.07 -8.48 18.10
N PHE A 292 -17.21 -9.30 17.55
CA PHE A 292 -17.29 -9.81 16.17
C PHE A 292 -16.97 -11.32 16.10
N SER A 293 -17.25 -12.07 17.19
CA SER A 293 -17.17 -13.53 17.19
C SER A 293 -18.46 -14.15 16.70
#